data_2df50cf4263b84afa2d880b40a031fe1
#
_entry.id   2df50cf4263b84afa2d880b40a031fe1
#
_cell.length_a   1.000
_cell.length_b   1.000
_cell.length_c   1.000
_cell.angle_alpha   90.00
_cell.angle_beta   90.00
_cell.angle_gamma   90.00
#
_symmetry.space_group_name_H-M   'P 1'
#
loop_
_entity.id
_entity.type
_entity.pdbx_description
1 polymer ?
#
loop_
_entity_poly.entity_id
_entity_poly.type
_entity_poly.pdbx_seq_one_letter_code
_entity_poly.pdbx_strand_id
1 'polypeptide(L)'
;YRKQLYEKMKRLGIDIGSTTVKVAVIDEQHNILFSDYQRHFAKIQETLSSLLKKAKDQIGEMTFAPTVTGSGGLSISSYLDIPFCQEVVCVSSALQDYAPQTDVAIELGGEDAKIIYFTNGIDQRMNGVCAGGTGSFIDQMASLLQTDAGGLNEYAKDYDTIYPIAARCGVFAKTDIQPLINEGATKPNLAASIFQAVVNQTISGLACGKPIRGNVAFLGGPLHFLTELKEAFIRTLNLKDDEIIAPTHSHLFAAVGAALNAKEEVTTDFEHLLKQFEKKIELQQEVDRLEPLFKSEQEYKNFVKDHNRHVVKRGDLATYKGNCYLGIDAGSTTTKVALAGEDGELLYSYYNNNNGSPLHAVVEALHEIDAQMPKTAKIVSSCSTGYGEHLVKAALNLDFGEVETIAHYYAAAFFDPDVDCILDIGGQDMKCIRIKNGVVDDVQLNEACSSGCGSFIATFAKSLNHSVQEFAKVALTAQNPIDLGSRCTVFMNSK
;
A
#
# COMPACT_ATOMS: atom_id res chain seq x y z
N TYR A 1 -49.12 23.83 28.21
CA TYR A 1 -47.88 23.60 28.98
C TYR A 1 -46.98 22.46 28.40
N ARG A 2 -47.29 21.94 27.19
CA ARG A 2 -46.45 20.90 26.49
C ARG A 2 -45.87 21.40 25.18
N LYS A 3 -45.81 22.72 24.94
CA LYS A 3 -45.35 23.30 23.66
C LYS A 3 -44.00 24.03 23.73
N GLN A 4 -43.22 23.88 24.82
CA GLN A 4 -42.00 24.66 25.05
C GLN A 4 -40.70 23.88 25.30
N LEU A 5 -40.63 22.59 24.95
CA LEU A 5 -39.46 21.78 25.14
C LEU A 5 -39.10 20.89 23.92
N TYR A 6 -39.37 21.35 22.72
CA TYR A 6 -38.61 20.93 21.57
C TYR A 6 -37.44 21.89 21.40
N GLU A 7 -36.45 21.81 22.30
CA GLU A 7 -35.12 22.20 21.94
C GLU A 7 -34.77 21.39 20.70
N LYS A 8 -34.60 22.05 19.61
CA LYS A 8 -34.35 21.50 18.29
C LYS A 8 -33.16 20.57 18.36
N MET A 9 -33.35 19.30 17.99
CA MET A 9 -32.37 18.20 18.19
C MET A 9 -31.16 18.39 17.28
N LYS A 10 -29.99 18.57 17.85
CA LYS A 10 -28.71 18.53 17.10
C LYS A 10 -28.35 17.10 16.78
N ARG A 11 -27.50 16.90 15.78
CA ARG A 11 -27.12 15.57 15.30
C ARG A 11 -25.61 15.47 15.17
N LEU A 12 -25.06 14.35 15.66
CA LEU A 12 -23.65 14.03 15.60
C LEU A 12 -23.42 12.90 14.61
N GLY A 13 -22.56 13.11 13.62
CA GLY A 13 -22.06 12.09 12.73
C GLY A 13 -20.58 11.80 12.97
N ILE A 14 -20.25 10.52 13.05
CA ILE A 14 -18.88 10.04 13.22
C ILE A 14 -18.55 9.12 12.06
N ASP A 15 -17.49 9.41 11.33
CA ASP A 15 -16.97 8.55 10.27
C ASP A 15 -15.61 7.98 10.69
N ILE A 16 -15.56 6.66 10.82
CA ILE A 16 -14.33 5.92 11.10
C ILE A 16 -13.85 5.25 9.82
N GLY A 17 -13.03 5.98 9.08
CA GLY A 17 -12.38 5.44 7.89
C GLY A 17 -11.14 4.60 8.23
N SER A 18 -10.55 3.97 7.22
CA SER A 18 -9.35 3.12 7.37
C SER A 18 -8.12 3.87 7.90
N THR A 19 -7.99 5.16 7.58
CA THR A 19 -6.83 5.99 7.96
C THR A 19 -7.20 7.21 8.78
N THR A 20 -8.48 7.59 8.83
CA THR A 20 -8.95 8.87 9.40
C THR A 20 -10.20 8.72 10.23
N VAL A 21 -10.35 9.58 11.22
CA VAL A 21 -11.60 9.81 11.96
C VAL A 21 -12.12 11.20 11.60
N LYS A 22 -13.42 11.29 11.34
CA LYS A 22 -14.10 12.53 11.05
C LYS A 22 -15.30 12.67 11.97
N VAL A 23 -15.54 13.87 12.44
CA VAL A 23 -16.70 14.22 13.28
C VAL A 23 -17.38 15.42 12.71
N ALA A 24 -18.71 15.39 12.63
CA ALA A 24 -19.54 16.53 12.25
C ALA A 24 -20.74 16.66 13.18
N VAL A 25 -21.01 17.88 13.64
CA VAL A 25 -22.23 18.22 14.39
C VAL A 25 -23.03 19.21 13.56
N ILE A 26 -24.29 18.90 13.31
CA ILE A 26 -25.20 19.76 12.54
C ILE A 26 -26.42 20.19 13.38
N ASP A 27 -26.96 21.35 13.06
CA ASP A 27 -28.26 21.80 13.59
C ASP A 27 -29.43 21.24 12.76
N GLU A 28 -30.64 21.65 13.11
CA GLU A 28 -31.87 21.20 12.42
C GLU A 28 -32.04 21.79 11.02
N GLN A 29 -31.36 22.90 10.75
CA GLN A 29 -31.29 23.51 9.43
C GLN A 29 -30.17 22.93 8.60
N HIS A 30 -29.52 21.87 9.11
CA HIS A 30 -28.36 21.20 8.50
C HIS A 30 -27.11 22.09 8.40
N ASN A 31 -27.04 23.20 9.17
CA ASN A 31 -25.78 23.94 9.25
C ASN A 31 -24.77 23.19 10.09
N ILE A 32 -23.52 23.15 9.61
CA ILE A 32 -22.42 22.51 10.33
C ILE A 32 -21.98 23.42 11.48
N LEU A 33 -22.21 22.98 12.72
CA LEU A 33 -21.82 23.70 13.94
C LEU A 33 -20.36 23.39 14.30
N PHE A 34 -19.93 22.18 14.05
CA PHE A 34 -18.56 21.69 14.26
C PHE A 34 -18.25 20.64 13.24
N SER A 35 -17.02 20.64 12.77
CA SER A 35 -16.47 19.53 11.98
C SER A 35 -14.98 19.47 12.12
N ASP A 36 -14.41 18.25 12.15
CA ASP A 36 -12.98 18.04 12.15
C ASP A 36 -12.62 16.71 11.51
N TYR A 37 -11.36 16.62 11.06
CA TYR A 37 -10.79 15.51 10.29
C TYR A 37 -9.37 15.25 10.78
N GLN A 38 -9.10 14.04 11.27
CA GLN A 38 -7.76 13.67 11.76
C GLN A 38 -7.35 12.26 11.32
N ARG A 39 -6.05 12.07 11.03
CA ARG A 39 -5.46 10.74 10.86
C ARG A 39 -5.33 10.06 12.22
N HIS A 40 -5.73 8.78 12.29
CA HIS A 40 -5.72 8.06 13.58
C HIS A 40 -4.47 7.21 13.82
N PHE A 41 -3.66 6.92 12.81
CA PHE A 41 -2.44 6.11 12.94
C PHE A 41 -2.65 4.87 13.82
N ALA A 42 -3.73 4.11 13.55
CA ALA A 42 -4.22 2.96 14.32
C ALA A 42 -4.70 3.28 15.76
N LYS A 43 -4.75 4.56 16.19
CA LYS A 43 -5.21 5.02 17.50
C LYS A 43 -6.62 5.63 17.42
N ILE A 44 -7.57 4.82 16.94
CA ILE A 44 -8.93 5.29 16.63
C ILE A 44 -9.61 5.90 17.86
N GLN A 45 -9.56 5.22 19.02
CA GLN A 45 -10.24 5.67 20.25
C GLN A 45 -9.64 6.99 20.77
N GLU A 46 -8.31 7.10 20.80
CA GLU A 46 -7.63 8.31 21.26
C GLU A 46 -7.97 9.48 20.35
N THR A 47 -7.96 9.26 19.03
CA THR A 47 -8.28 10.27 18.03
C THR A 47 -9.73 10.71 18.13
N LEU A 48 -10.68 9.77 18.21
CA LEU A 48 -12.10 10.09 18.34
C LEU A 48 -12.38 10.83 19.66
N SER A 49 -11.82 10.36 20.79
CA SER A 49 -11.95 11.06 22.08
C SER A 49 -11.41 12.49 22.01
N SER A 50 -10.28 12.71 21.34
CA SER A 50 -9.70 14.05 21.14
C SER A 50 -10.63 14.95 20.33
N LEU A 51 -11.21 14.41 19.23
CA LEU A 51 -12.15 15.18 18.39
C LEU A 51 -13.45 15.53 19.12
N LEU A 52 -14.00 14.60 19.92
CA LEU A 52 -15.19 14.87 20.74
C LEU A 52 -14.92 15.91 21.84
N LYS A 53 -13.74 15.87 22.47
CA LYS A 53 -13.32 16.92 23.44
C LYS A 53 -13.25 18.28 22.76
N LYS A 54 -12.62 18.36 21.60
CA LYS A 54 -12.52 19.59 20.81
C LYS A 54 -13.91 20.11 20.39
N ALA A 55 -14.82 19.24 20.01
CA ALA A 55 -16.21 19.62 19.72
C ALA A 55 -16.88 20.20 20.97
N LYS A 56 -16.81 19.51 22.12
CA LYS A 56 -17.33 20.00 23.39
C LYS A 56 -16.78 21.37 23.78
N ASP A 57 -15.48 21.58 23.61
CA ASP A 57 -14.81 22.84 23.95
C ASP A 57 -15.25 23.99 23.05
N GLN A 58 -15.55 23.73 21.76
CA GLN A 58 -15.92 24.77 20.81
C GLN A 58 -17.42 25.10 20.80
N ILE A 59 -18.30 24.10 20.91
CA ILE A 59 -19.75 24.30 20.79
C ILE A 59 -20.51 24.06 22.11
N GLY A 60 -19.80 23.71 23.18
CA GLY A 60 -20.36 23.45 24.51
C GLY A 60 -20.97 22.06 24.67
N GLU A 61 -21.34 21.72 25.92
CA GLU A 61 -22.06 20.49 26.24
C GLU A 61 -23.49 20.59 25.70
N MET A 62 -23.95 19.54 25.04
CA MET A 62 -25.29 19.46 24.46
C MET A 62 -25.76 18.02 24.27
N THR A 63 -27.07 17.85 24.21
CA THR A 63 -27.68 16.58 23.82
C THR A 63 -27.86 16.54 22.30
N PHE A 64 -27.53 15.42 21.69
CA PHE A 64 -27.65 15.20 20.24
C PHE A 64 -28.03 13.75 19.93
N ALA A 65 -28.55 13.55 18.72
CA ALA A 65 -28.73 12.22 18.13
C ALA A 65 -27.42 11.79 17.41
N PRO A 66 -26.76 10.69 17.82
CA PRO A 66 -25.51 10.25 17.24
C PRO A 66 -25.70 9.18 16.15
N THR A 67 -24.81 9.12 15.18
CA THR A 67 -24.68 8.01 14.22
C THR A 67 -23.25 7.82 13.81
N VAL A 68 -22.83 6.55 13.69
CA VAL A 68 -21.51 6.17 13.20
C VAL A 68 -21.59 5.61 11.79
N THR A 69 -20.57 5.86 11.00
CA THR A 69 -20.35 5.29 9.65
C THR A 69 -18.88 4.95 9.44
N GLY A 70 -18.54 4.48 8.24
CA GLY A 70 -17.18 4.16 7.83
C GLY A 70 -16.77 2.71 8.05
N SER A 71 -15.68 2.30 7.42
CA SER A 71 -15.20 0.91 7.42
C SER A 71 -14.84 0.36 8.81
N GLY A 72 -14.36 1.24 9.72
CA GLY A 72 -14.09 0.91 11.13
C GLY A 72 -15.27 1.22 12.08
N GLY A 73 -16.39 1.69 11.54
CA GLY A 73 -17.48 2.25 12.33
C GLY A 73 -18.29 1.23 13.12
N LEU A 74 -18.42 -0.03 12.65
CA LEU A 74 -19.21 -1.05 13.33
C LEU A 74 -18.70 -1.35 14.74
N SER A 75 -17.40 -1.49 14.93
CA SER A 75 -16.80 -1.73 16.24
C SER A 75 -17.02 -0.56 17.20
N ILE A 76 -16.90 0.67 16.70
CA ILE A 76 -17.15 1.89 17.49
C ILE A 76 -18.63 2.06 17.80
N SER A 77 -19.52 1.78 16.86
CA SER A 77 -20.98 1.76 17.05
C SER A 77 -21.38 0.82 18.21
N SER A 78 -20.89 -0.42 18.16
CA SER A 78 -21.15 -1.40 19.22
C SER A 78 -20.54 -1.00 20.56
N TYR A 79 -19.34 -0.40 20.55
CA TYR A 79 -18.65 0.04 21.75
C TYR A 79 -19.35 1.21 22.45
N LEU A 80 -19.81 2.19 21.68
CA LEU A 80 -20.49 3.38 22.19
C LEU A 80 -22.00 3.20 22.36
N ASP A 81 -22.55 2.05 21.94
CA ASP A 81 -24.00 1.78 21.90
C ASP A 81 -24.77 2.84 21.12
N ILE A 82 -24.29 3.20 19.95
CA ILE A 82 -24.90 4.19 19.07
C ILE A 82 -25.15 3.61 17.67
N PRO A 83 -26.19 4.10 16.93
CA PRO A 83 -26.56 3.54 15.64
C PRO A 83 -25.44 3.60 14.60
N PHE A 84 -25.37 2.59 13.74
CA PHE A 84 -24.53 2.56 12.56
C PHE A 84 -25.35 2.80 11.29
N CYS A 85 -24.80 3.56 10.35
CA CYS A 85 -25.36 3.75 9.01
C CYS A 85 -24.29 3.44 7.96
N GLN A 86 -24.67 2.77 6.89
CA GLN A 86 -23.75 2.45 5.82
C GLN A 86 -23.24 3.72 5.12
N GLU A 87 -21.97 3.76 4.80
CA GLU A 87 -21.28 4.96 4.27
C GLU A 87 -21.89 5.45 2.96
N VAL A 88 -22.28 4.55 2.04
CA VAL A 88 -22.95 4.93 0.79
C VAL A 88 -24.26 5.67 1.03
N VAL A 89 -25.03 5.26 2.04
CA VAL A 89 -26.28 5.94 2.41
C VAL A 89 -25.97 7.33 2.96
N CYS A 90 -24.97 7.43 3.83
CA CYS A 90 -24.55 8.71 4.41
C CYS A 90 -24.08 9.68 3.33
N VAL A 91 -23.17 9.27 2.46
CA VAL A 91 -22.66 10.10 1.36
C VAL A 91 -23.78 10.53 0.42
N SER A 92 -24.69 9.61 0.08
CA SER A 92 -25.85 9.94 -0.77
C SER A 92 -26.78 10.96 -0.11
N SER A 93 -27.06 10.82 1.20
CA SER A 93 -27.88 11.80 1.95
C SER A 93 -27.21 13.17 1.98
N ALA A 94 -25.90 13.24 2.20
CA ALA A 94 -25.16 14.49 2.20
C ALA A 94 -25.19 15.16 0.81
N LEU A 95 -25.03 14.38 -0.27
CA LEU A 95 -25.13 14.91 -1.63
C LEU A 95 -26.54 15.42 -1.96
N GLN A 96 -27.58 14.69 -1.56
CA GLN A 96 -28.97 15.13 -1.76
C GLN A 96 -29.28 16.45 -1.06
N ASP A 97 -28.67 16.70 0.09
CA ASP A 97 -28.90 17.89 0.89
C ASP A 97 -28.02 19.07 0.43
N TYR A 98 -26.73 18.87 0.22
CA TYR A 98 -25.78 19.96 -0.05
C TYR A 98 -25.42 20.14 -1.53
N ALA A 99 -25.65 19.14 -2.36
CA ALA A 99 -25.32 19.16 -3.80
C ALA A 99 -26.32 18.34 -4.63
N PRO A 100 -27.63 18.63 -4.58
CA PRO A 100 -28.71 17.82 -5.17
C PRO A 100 -28.61 17.67 -6.70
N GLN A 101 -27.87 18.54 -7.37
CA GLN A 101 -27.63 18.49 -8.81
C GLN A 101 -26.60 17.44 -9.24
N THR A 102 -26.00 16.68 -8.31
CA THR A 102 -24.94 15.71 -8.62
C THR A 102 -25.48 14.53 -9.43
N ASP A 103 -24.89 14.28 -10.59
CA ASP A 103 -25.17 13.09 -11.41
C ASP A 103 -24.22 11.93 -11.09
N VAL A 104 -22.95 12.24 -10.84
CA VAL A 104 -21.91 11.26 -10.49
C VAL A 104 -21.04 11.82 -9.36
N ALA A 105 -20.71 11.00 -8.37
CA ALA A 105 -19.70 11.34 -7.37
C ALA A 105 -18.47 10.44 -7.49
N ILE A 106 -17.30 11.05 -7.46
CA ILE A 106 -16.01 10.38 -7.33
C ILE A 106 -15.50 10.64 -5.92
N GLU A 107 -15.36 9.59 -5.13
CA GLU A 107 -14.86 9.67 -3.77
C GLU A 107 -13.56 8.91 -3.65
N LEU A 108 -12.50 9.58 -3.16
CA LEU A 108 -11.24 8.96 -2.83
C LEU A 108 -11.01 9.01 -1.32
N GLY A 109 -10.96 7.84 -0.71
CA GLY A 109 -10.63 7.63 0.70
C GLY A 109 -9.15 7.31 0.92
N GLY A 110 -8.82 6.91 2.15
CA GLY A 110 -7.48 6.45 2.50
C GLY A 110 -7.11 5.14 1.80
N GLU A 111 -8.00 4.17 1.79
CA GLU A 111 -7.78 2.83 1.22
C GLU A 111 -8.85 2.44 0.20
N ASP A 112 -9.91 3.20 0.08
CA ASP A 112 -10.99 2.97 -0.85
C ASP A 112 -11.12 4.11 -1.88
N ALA A 113 -11.63 3.74 -3.03
CA ALA A 113 -12.01 4.64 -4.09
C ALA A 113 -13.39 4.22 -4.59
N LYS A 114 -14.29 5.16 -4.80
CA LYS A 114 -15.67 4.89 -5.19
C LYS A 114 -16.11 5.80 -6.32
N ILE A 115 -16.95 5.27 -7.21
CA ILE A 115 -17.75 6.07 -8.14
C ILE A 115 -19.22 5.73 -7.88
N ILE A 116 -20.01 6.74 -7.62
CA ILE A 116 -21.44 6.63 -7.33
C ILE A 116 -22.21 7.36 -8.42
N TYR A 117 -23.06 6.65 -9.14
CA TYR A 117 -23.95 7.21 -10.15
C TYR A 117 -25.35 7.34 -9.58
N PHE A 118 -25.98 8.50 -9.79
CA PHE A 118 -27.32 8.79 -9.30
C PHE A 118 -28.41 8.77 -10.40
N THR A 119 -28.01 8.69 -11.65
CA THR A 119 -28.94 8.62 -12.79
C THR A 119 -29.58 7.24 -12.87
N ASN A 120 -30.92 7.17 -12.82
CA ASN A 120 -31.71 5.92 -12.85
C ASN A 120 -31.51 4.99 -11.62
N GLY A 121 -31.29 5.56 -10.44
CA GLY A 121 -31.02 4.84 -9.21
C GLY A 121 -29.55 4.90 -8.81
N ILE A 122 -29.23 4.43 -7.62
CA ILE A 122 -27.87 4.46 -7.09
C ILE A 122 -27.11 3.22 -7.62
N ASP A 123 -26.06 3.45 -8.43
CA ASP A 123 -25.09 2.43 -8.84
C ASP A 123 -23.72 2.81 -8.25
N GLN A 124 -23.27 2.05 -7.25
CA GLN A 124 -21.98 2.26 -6.60
C GLN A 124 -20.96 1.24 -7.08
N ARG A 125 -19.78 1.74 -7.42
CA ARG A 125 -18.61 0.93 -7.77
C ARG A 125 -17.45 1.31 -6.86
N MET A 126 -16.78 0.32 -6.32
CA MET A 126 -15.69 0.49 -5.37
C MET A 126 -14.55 -0.46 -5.71
N ASN A 127 -13.33 -0.03 -5.43
CA ASN A 127 -12.15 -0.90 -5.54
C ASN A 127 -12.28 -2.08 -4.54
N GLY A 128 -12.16 -3.31 -5.03
CA GLY A 128 -12.26 -4.50 -4.18
C GLY A 128 -10.99 -4.76 -3.37
N VAL A 129 -9.94 -5.26 -4.02
CA VAL A 129 -8.74 -5.77 -3.36
C VAL A 129 -7.48 -4.92 -3.62
N CYS A 130 -7.55 -3.92 -4.47
CA CYS A 130 -6.40 -3.11 -4.89
C CYS A 130 -6.53 -1.68 -4.35
N ALA A 131 -5.49 -1.20 -3.70
CA ALA A 131 -5.41 0.17 -3.19
C ALA A 131 -4.94 1.20 -4.24
N GLY A 132 -4.70 0.78 -5.48
CA GLY A 132 -4.36 1.71 -6.56
C GLY A 132 -5.45 2.77 -6.74
N GLY A 133 -5.04 4.03 -6.82
CA GLY A 133 -5.97 5.15 -6.92
C GLY A 133 -6.50 5.68 -5.58
N THR A 134 -5.95 5.26 -4.45
CA THR A 134 -6.37 5.70 -3.11
C THR A 134 -5.35 6.63 -2.44
N GLY A 135 -5.71 7.24 -1.31
CA GLY A 135 -4.82 8.09 -0.52
C GLY A 135 -3.54 7.36 -0.08
N SER A 136 -3.65 6.11 0.33
CA SER A 136 -2.49 5.30 0.73
C SER A 136 -1.52 5.03 -0.43
N PHE A 137 -2.02 4.88 -1.65
CA PHE A 137 -1.17 4.84 -2.84
C PHE A 137 -0.41 6.16 -3.02
N ILE A 138 -1.10 7.29 -2.89
CA ILE A 138 -0.49 8.63 -3.00
C ILE A 138 0.60 8.82 -1.94
N ASP A 139 0.35 8.43 -0.67
CA ASP A 139 1.32 8.51 0.42
C ASP A 139 2.58 7.66 0.14
N GLN A 140 2.40 6.46 -0.42
CA GLN A 140 3.53 5.61 -0.82
C GLN A 140 4.38 6.26 -1.93
N MET A 141 3.74 6.83 -2.94
CA MET A 141 4.44 7.49 -4.04
C MET A 141 5.13 8.78 -3.59
N ALA A 142 4.51 9.54 -2.69
CA ALA A 142 5.11 10.72 -2.08
C ALA A 142 6.40 10.35 -1.31
N SER A 143 6.39 9.22 -0.59
CA SER A 143 7.58 8.72 0.12
C SER A 143 8.76 8.45 -0.82
N LEU A 144 8.54 7.99 -2.05
CA LEU A 144 9.60 7.77 -3.03
C LEU A 144 10.29 9.08 -3.43
N LEU A 145 9.54 10.17 -3.48
CA LEU A 145 10.04 11.50 -3.79
C LEU A 145 10.53 12.25 -2.53
N GLN A 146 10.57 11.57 -1.37
CA GLN A 146 10.99 12.11 -0.08
C GLN A 146 10.13 13.31 0.35
N THR A 147 8.81 13.18 0.19
CA THR A 147 7.82 14.18 0.57
C THR A 147 6.56 13.51 1.11
N ASP A 148 5.54 14.30 1.45
CA ASP A 148 4.18 13.86 1.76
C ASP A 148 3.19 14.18 0.63
N ALA A 149 1.93 13.82 0.81
CA ALA A 149 0.89 14.07 -0.20
C ALA A 149 0.73 15.56 -0.52
N GLY A 150 0.85 16.44 0.48
CA GLY A 150 0.80 17.89 0.30
C GLY A 150 1.98 18.39 -0.53
N GLY A 151 3.20 17.95 -0.20
CA GLY A 151 4.40 18.28 -0.96
C GLY A 151 4.36 17.73 -2.40
N LEU A 152 3.74 16.55 -2.60
CA LEU A 152 3.51 16.02 -3.94
C LEU A 152 2.58 16.94 -4.75
N ASN A 153 1.52 17.46 -4.10
CA ASN A 153 0.60 18.42 -4.73
C ASN A 153 1.31 19.73 -5.10
N GLU A 154 2.19 20.25 -4.23
CA GLU A 154 2.96 21.45 -4.55
C GLU A 154 3.92 21.22 -5.73
N TYR A 155 4.61 20.08 -5.78
CA TYR A 155 5.45 19.76 -6.94
C TYR A 155 4.64 19.70 -8.25
N ALA A 156 3.45 19.10 -8.21
CA ALA A 156 2.63 18.90 -9.39
C ALA A 156 2.10 20.21 -10.02
N LYS A 157 2.26 21.37 -9.38
CA LYS A 157 1.86 22.67 -9.96
C LYS A 157 2.75 23.11 -11.12
N ASP A 158 4.02 22.72 -11.11
CA ASP A 158 5.06 23.23 -12.00
C ASP A 158 5.52 22.19 -13.04
N TYR A 159 4.67 21.20 -13.37
CA TYR A 159 5.01 20.17 -14.35
C TYR A 159 4.95 20.70 -15.79
N ASP A 160 5.80 20.16 -16.64
CA ASP A 160 5.78 20.39 -18.09
C ASP A 160 5.54 19.10 -18.90
N THR A 161 5.78 17.93 -18.30
CA THR A 161 5.66 16.62 -18.94
C THR A 161 5.02 15.61 -18.02
N ILE A 162 4.14 14.74 -18.55
CA ILE A 162 3.54 13.62 -17.85
C ILE A 162 4.10 12.33 -18.44
N TYR A 163 4.74 11.52 -17.60
CA TYR A 163 5.26 10.20 -17.98
C TYR A 163 4.18 9.12 -17.85
N PRO A 164 4.16 8.10 -18.73
CA PRO A 164 3.29 6.95 -18.56
C PRO A 164 3.77 6.13 -17.35
N ILE A 165 3.00 6.13 -16.26
CA ILE A 165 3.20 5.30 -15.09
C ILE A 165 2.08 4.27 -15.05
N ALA A 166 2.41 3.00 -14.79
CA ALA A 166 1.42 1.94 -14.70
C ALA A 166 0.39 2.23 -13.59
N ALA A 167 -0.85 2.41 -14.02
CA ALA A 167 -1.98 2.68 -13.14
C ALA A 167 -2.50 1.37 -12.52
N ARG A 168 -1.66 0.64 -11.78
CA ARG A 168 -2.04 -0.66 -11.19
C ARG A 168 -1.72 -0.72 -9.71
N CYS A 169 -0.58 -1.23 -9.36
CA CYS A 169 -0.14 -1.42 -7.98
C CYS A 169 0.99 -0.43 -7.65
N GLY A 170 1.06 0.05 -6.41
CA GLY A 170 2.12 0.95 -5.95
C GLY A 170 3.53 0.37 -6.15
N VAL A 171 3.68 -0.96 -6.17
CA VAL A 171 4.97 -1.61 -6.45
C VAL A 171 5.35 -1.46 -7.92
N PHE A 172 4.43 -1.70 -8.84
CA PHE A 172 4.69 -1.51 -10.27
C PHE A 172 4.88 -0.04 -10.63
N ALA A 173 4.10 0.85 -10.03
CA ALA A 173 4.32 2.29 -10.18
C ALA A 173 5.73 2.70 -9.71
N LYS A 174 6.21 2.12 -8.60
CA LYS A 174 7.59 2.34 -8.14
C LYS A 174 8.62 1.87 -9.16
N THR A 175 8.38 0.72 -9.80
CA THR A 175 9.26 0.17 -10.85
C THR A 175 9.34 1.10 -12.06
N ASP A 176 8.26 1.77 -12.42
CA ASP A 176 8.25 2.75 -13.51
C ASP A 176 8.92 4.08 -13.10
N ILE A 177 8.70 4.52 -11.86
CA ILE A 177 9.21 5.79 -11.35
C ILE A 177 10.71 5.75 -11.11
N GLN A 178 11.25 4.64 -10.60
CA GLN A 178 12.66 4.59 -10.23
C GLN A 178 13.62 4.79 -11.41
N PRO A 179 13.43 4.19 -12.58
CA PRO A 179 14.22 4.51 -13.78
C PRO A 179 14.12 5.99 -14.17
N LEU A 180 12.92 6.58 -14.12
CA LEU A 180 12.72 7.99 -14.46
C LEU A 180 13.50 8.91 -13.51
N ILE A 181 13.54 8.61 -12.21
CA ILE A 181 14.38 9.34 -11.25
C ILE A 181 15.86 9.23 -11.64
N ASN A 182 16.32 8.05 -12.01
CA ASN A 182 17.71 7.80 -12.39
C ASN A 182 18.09 8.50 -13.70
N GLU A 183 17.13 8.67 -14.60
CA GLU A 183 17.28 9.41 -15.86
C GLU A 183 17.16 10.94 -15.69
N GLY A 184 16.93 11.42 -14.46
CA GLY A 184 16.88 12.83 -14.13
C GLY A 184 15.52 13.49 -14.33
N ALA A 185 14.43 12.72 -14.34
CA ALA A 185 13.08 13.27 -14.35
C ALA A 185 12.86 14.18 -13.14
N THR A 186 12.24 15.32 -13.37
CA THR A 186 12.01 16.32 -12.33
C THR A 186 10.91 15.89 -11.37
N LYS A 187 10.97 16.31 -10.10
CA LYS A 187 9.92 16.04 -9.12
C LYS A 187 8.54 16.57 -9.55
N PRO A 188 8.40 17.76 -10.15
CA PRO A 188 7.14 18.23 -10.72
C PRO A 188 6.54 17.25 -11.73
N ASN A 189 7.32 16.80 -12.70
CA ASN A 189 6.85 15.88 -13.73
C ASN A 189 6.45 14.53 -13.16
N LEU A 190 7.21 13.99 -12.20
CA LEU A 190 6.90 12.76 -11.52
C LEU A 190 5.62 12.88 -10.68
N ALA A 191 5.44 13.98 -9.96
CA ALA A 191 4.25 14.23 -9.14
C ALA A 191 2.98 14.29 -10.00
N ALA A 192 3.00 15.05 -11.09
CA ALA A 192 1.88 15.12 -12.05
C ALA A 192 1.60 13.75 -12.69
N SER A 193 2.65 12.98 -13.00
CA SER A 193 2.52 11.62 -13.56
C SER A 193 1.91 10.63 -12.56
N ILE A 194 2.24 10.74 -11.28
CA ILE A 194 1.63 9.94 -10.21
C ILE A 194 0.13 10.27 -10.09
N PHE A 195 -0.25 11.55 -10.08
CA PHE A 195 -1.65 11.94 -10.04
C PHE A 195 -2.41 11.46 -11.27
N GLN A 196 -1.81 11.54 -12.46
CA GLN A 196 -2.42 10.99 -13.68
C GLN A 196 -2.62 9.47 -13.58
N ALA A 197 -1.68 8.73 -12.97
CA ALA A 197 -1.84 7.30 -12.73
C ALA A 197 -3.02 7.01 -11.78
N VAL A 198 -3.20 7.80 -10.71
CA VAL A 198 -4.38 7.71 -9.82
C VAL A 198 -5.68 7.90 -10.58
N VAL A 199 -5.75 8.94 -11.42
CA VAL A 199 -6.93 9.24 -12.25
C VAL A 199 -7.23 8.08 -13.20
N ASN A 200 -6.22 7.60 -13.94
CA ASN A 200 -6.38 6.51 -14.89
C ASN A 200 -6.85 5.22 -14.19
N GLN A 201 -6.28 4.91 -13.02
CA GLN A 201 -6.67 3.75 -12.23
C GLN A 201 -8.13 3.85 -11.75
N THR A 202 -8.54 5.01 -11.26
CA THR A 202 -9.91 5.23 -10.79
C THR A 202 -10.91 5.11 -11.93
N ILE A 203 -10.65 5.79 -13.05
CA ILE A 203 -11.57 5.77 -14.20
C ILE A 203 -11.62 4.38 -14.84
N SER A 204 -10.47 3.79 -15.20
CA SER A 204 -10.47 2.49 -15.89
C SER A 204 -10.88 1.35 -14.97
N GLY A 205 -10.45 1.36 -13.71
CA GLY A 205 -10.70 0.29 -12.76
C GLY A 205 -12.12 0.28 -12.18
N LEU A 206 -12.74 1.44 -11.99
CA LEU A 206 -14.07 1.54 -11.37
C LEU A 206 -15.18 1.81 -12.36
N ALA A 207 -15.00 2.76 -13.28
CA ALA A 207 -16.06 3.07 -14.25
C ALA A 207 -16.28 1.90 -15.23
N CYS A 208 -15.24 1.11 -15.55
CA CYS A 208 -15.33 -0.08 -16.42
C CYS A 208 -16.13 0.21 -17.70
N GLY A 209 -15.84 1.33 -18.36
CA GLY A 209 -16.51 1.77 -19.58
C GLY A 209 -17.85 2.50 -19.38
N LYS A 210 -18.41 2.57 -18.17
CA LYS A 210 -19.59 3.42 -17.92
C LYS A 210 -19.19 4.90 -17.94
N PRO A 211 -19.84 5.74 -18.75
CA PRO A 211 -19.46 7.13 -18.86
C PRO A 211 -19.64 7.90 -17.55
N ILE A 212 -18.65 8.71 -17.20
CA ILE A 212 -18.72 9.73 -16.13
C ILE A 212 -19.09 11.04 -16.83
N ARG A 213 -20.32 11.49 -16.69
CA ARG A 213 -20.88 12.67 -17.39
C ARG A 213 -21.90 13.40 -16.53
N GLY A 214 -22.19 14.65 -16.89
CA GLY A 214 -23.07 15.54 -16.14
C GLY A 214 -22.35 16.21 -15.00
N ASN A 215 -23.06 16.53 -13.94
CA ASN A 215 -22.52 17.20 -12.77
C ASN A 215 -21.72 16.20 -11.92
N VAL A 216 -20.40 16.36 -11.86
CA VAL A 216 -19.49 15.45 -11.17
C VAL A 216 -19.04 16.05 -9.83
N ALA A 217 -19.39 15.38 -8.74
CA ALA A 217 -18.96 15.75 -7.40
C ALA A 217 -17.64 15.07 -7.03
N PHE A 218 -16.69 15.86 -6.49
CA PHE A 218 -15.40 15.39 -6.01
C PHE A 218 -15.38 15.34 -4.49
N LEU A 219 -15.28 14.14 -3.92
CA LEU A 219 -15.40 13.86 -2.48
C LEU A 219 -14.18 13.15 -1.91
N GLY A 220 -14.08 13.19 -0.58
CA GLY A 220 -13.00 12.54 0.16
C GLY A 220 -11.75 13.39 0.34
N GLY A 221 -10.90 13.00 1.28
CA GLY A 221 -9.71 13.78 1.67
C GLY A 221 -8.75 14.06 0.50
N PRO A 222 -8.33 13.07 -0.27
CA PRO A 222 -7.43 13.30 -1.40
C PRO A 222 -7.95 14.33 -2.40
N LEU A 223 -9.23 14.28 -2.80
CA LEU A 223 -9.80 15.23 -3.76
C LEU A 223 -10.12 16.59 -3.15
N HIS A 224 -10.23 16.69 -1.82
CA HIS A 224 -10.41 17.96 -1.13
C HIS A 224 -9.09 18.72 -0.97
N PHE A 225 -8.03 18.03 -0.52
CA PHE A 225 -6.77 18.68 -0.17
C PHE A 225 -5.78 18.76 -1.33
N LEU A 226 -5.84 17.85 -2.31
CA LEU A 226 -4.91 17.79 -3.43
C LEU A 226 -5.57 18.40 -4.68
N THR A 227 -5.38 19.70 -4.86
CA THR A 227 -5.99 20.45 -5.96
C THR A 227 -5.53 19.95 -7.32
N GLU A 228 -4.24 19.63 -7.47
CA GLU A 228 -3.66 19.14 -8.72
C GLU A 228 -4.16 17.75 -9.10
N LEU A 229 -4.48 16.90 -8.10
CA LEU A 229 -5.16 15.63 -8.35
C LEU A 229 -6.57 15.84 -8.90
N LYS A 230 -7.33 16.75 -8.30
CA LYS A 230 -8.67 17.11 -8.79
C LYS A 230 -8.62 17.69 -10.20
N GLU A 231 -7.69 18.60 -10.47
CA GLU A 231 -7.46 19.15 -11.81
C GLU A 231 -7.10 18.06 -12.84
N ALA A 232 -6.33 17.04 -12.44
CA ALA A 232 -6.03 15.91 -13.31
C ALA A 232 -7.30 15.11 -13.68
N PHE A 233 -8.26 14.93 -12.75
CA PHE A 233 -9.58 14.35 -13.05
C PHE A 233 -10.40 15.23 -14.02
N ILE A 234 -10.49 16.53 -13.72
CA ILE A 234 -11.24 17.50 -14.54
C ILE A 234 -10.72 17.48 -15.99
N ARG A 235 -9.41 17.57 -16.15
CA ARG A 235 -8.75 17.50 -17.45
C ARG A 235 -9.01 16.17 -18.16
N THR A 236 -8.87 15.04 -17.49
CA THR A 236 -9.01 13.71 -18.08
C THR A 236 -10.44 13.41 -18.49
N LEU A 237 -11.42 13.86 -17.69
CA LEU A 237 -12.85 13.72 -17.97
C LEU A 237 -13.37 14.80 -18.92
N ASN A 238 -12.55 15.83 -19.22
CA ASN A 238 -12.91 16.98 -20.04
C ASN A 238 -14.18 17.67 -19.54
N LEU A 239 -14.26 17.90 -18.21
CA LEU A 239 -15.40 18.56 -17.59
C LEU A 239 -15.36 20.07 -17.81
N LYS A 240 -16.54 20.67 -17.99
CA LYS A 240 -16.70 22.11 -18.01
C LYS A 240 -16.88 22.66 -16.59
N ASP A 241 -16.66 23.94 -16.41
CA ASP A 241 -16.75 24.60 -15.09
C ASP A 241 -18.12 24.42 -14.42
N ASP A 242 -19.21 24.39 -15.19
CA ASP A 242 -20.58 24.18 -14.72
C ASP A 242 -20.92 22.72 -14.41
N GLU A 243 -20.08 21.78 -14.83
CA GLU A 243 -20.20 20.35 -14.53
C GLU A 243 -19.42 19.93 -13.26
N ILE A 244 -18.63 20.85 -12.69
CA ILE A 244 -17.75 20.55 -11.54
C ILE A 244 -18.46 20.89 -10.24
N ILE A 245 -18.63 19.90 -9.36
CA ILE A 245 -19.17 20.08 -8.01
C ILE A 245 -18.06 19.78 -7.00
N ALA A 246 -17.59 20.82 -6.32
CA ALA A 246 -16.58 20.76 -5.28
C ALA A 246 -17.09 21.40 -3.99
N PRO A 247 -17.90 20.68 -3.18
CA PRO A 247 -18.46 21.24 -1.95
C PRO A 247 -17.36 21.60 -0.94
N THR A 248 -17.55 22.68 -0.19
CA THR A 248 -16.58 23.18 0.78
C THR A 248 -16.15 22.12 1.81
N HIS A 249 -17.05 21.23 2.22
CA HIS A 249 -16.82 20.18 3.19
C HIS A 249 -16.79 18.78 2.56
N SER A 250 -16.35 18.66 1.31
CA SER A 250 -16.38 17.42 0.54
C SER A 250 -15.69 16.24 1.21
N HIS A 251 -14.66 16.48 2.03
CA HIS A 251 -13.94 15.48 2.82
C HIS A 251 -14.70 14.97 4.05
N LEU A 252 -15.80 15.61 4.42
CA LEU A 252 -16.62 15.30 5.60
C LEU A 252 -17.98 14.70 5.25
N PHE A 253 -18.29 14.49 3.98
CA PHE A 253 -19.63 14.09 3.53
C PHE A 253 -20.12 12.78 4.16
N ALA A 254 -19.25 11.82 4.43
CA ALA A 254 -19.64 10.62 5.15
C ALA A 254 -20.08 10.93 6.60
N ALA A 255 -19.33 11.76 7.33
CA ALA A 255 -19.68 12.16 8.70
C ALA A 255 -20.94 13.06 8.74
N VAL A 256 -21.03 14.02 7.83
CA VAL A 256 -22.23 14.88 7.71
C VAL A 256 -23.45 14.05 7.36
N GLY A 257 -23.33 13.14 6.40
CA GLY A 257 -24.41 12.22 6.03
C GLY A 257 -24.81 11.27 7.16
N ALA A 258 -23.85 10.83 7.99
CA ALA A 258 -24.18 10.08 9.21
C ALA A 258 -25.03 10.92 10.17
N ALA A 259 -24.69 12.21 10.37
CA ALA A 259 -25.49 13.11 11.17
C ALA A 259 -26.91 13.31 10.58
N LEU A 260 -27.03 13.46 9.25
CA LEU A 260 -28.32 13.56 8.57
C LEU A 260 -29.22 12.32 8.77
N ASN A 261 -28.63 11.15 8.90
CA ASN A 261 -29.30 9.87 9.12
C ASN A 261 -29.48 9.52 10.61
N ALA A 262 -29.13 10.41 11.53
CA ALA A 262 -29.26 10.16 12.95
C ALA A 262 -30.75 10.03 13.38
N LYS A 263 -31.04 9.04 14.20
CA LYS A 263 -32.37 8.74 14.71
C LYS A 263 -32.60 9.49 16.02
N GLU A 264 -33.60 10.33 16.09
CA GLU A 264 -33.90 11.19 17.24
C GLU A 264 -34.35 10.41 18.50
N GLU A 265 -34.72 9.13 18.35
CA GLU A 265 -35.05 8.25 19.46
C GLU A 265 -33.83 7.84 20.29
N VAL A 266 -32.63 7.94 19.69
CA VAL A 266 -31.36 7.62 20.37
C VAL A 266 -30.63 8.92 20.63
N THR A 267 -30.46 9.29 21.88
CA THR A 267 -29.80 10.54 22.27
C THR A 267 -28.69 10.31 23.25
N THR A 268 -27.64 11.11 23.17
CA THR A 268 -26.49 11.12 24.08
C THR A 268 -25.92 12.53 24.18
N ASP A 269 -24.85 12.70 24.94
CA ASP A 269 -24.09 13.92 25.10
C ASP A 269 -22.58 13.65 25.04
N PHE A 270 -21.77 14.71 24.96
CA PHE A 270 -20.31 14.56 24.90
C PHE A 270 -19.73 13.92 26.15
N GLU A 271 -20.26 14.28 27.34
CA GLU A 271 -19.74 13.76 28.60
C GLU A 271 -19.96 12.26 28.69
N HIS A 272 -21.14 11.78 28.30
CA HIS A 272 -21.45 10.34 28.28
C HIS A 272 -20.51 9.60 27.32
N LEU A 273 -20.32 10.08 26.08
CA LEU A 273 -19.44 9.44 25.12
C LEU A 273 -17.98 9.43 25.59
N LEU A 274 -17.49 10.53 26.16
CA LEU A 274 -16.11 10.63 26.66
C LEU A 274 -15.85 9.68 27.84
N LYS A 275 -16.80 9.52 28.76
CA LYS A 275 -16.70 8.55 29.86
C LYS A 275 -16.59 7.09 29.38
N GLN A 276 -17.13 6.75 28.23
CA GLN A 276 -16.95 5.39 27.67
C GLN A 276 -15.48 5.12 27.34
N PHE A 277 -14.74 6.12 26.82
CA PHE A 277 -13.33 5.98 26.50
C PHE A 277 -12.39 5.93 27.71
N GLU A 278 -12.85 6.37 28.90
CA GLU A 278 -12.07 6.26 30.16
C GLU A 278 -12.03 4.80 30.68
N LYS A 279 -12.99 3.97 30.28
CA LYS A 279 -12.94 2.54 30.55
C LYS A 279 -11.92 1.95 29.59
N LYS A 280 -10.77 1.51 30.08
CA LYS A 280 -9.83 0.69 29.30
C LYS A 280 -10.55 -0.61 28.87
N ILE A 281 -11.19 -0.57 27.74
CA ILE A 281 -11.70 -1.75 27.09
C ILE A 281 -10.75 -2.03 25.95
N GLU A 282 -10.07 -3.16 26.01
CA GLU A 282 -9.51 -3.75 24.81
C GLU A 282 -10.67 -3.93 23.84
N LEU A 283 -10.76 -3.10 22.80
CA LEU A 283 -11.56 -3.47 21.64
C LEU A 283 -10.99 -4.81 21.21
N GLN A 284 -11.71 -5.88 21.49
CA GLN A 284 -11.49 -7.13 20.81
C GLN A 284 -11.80 -6.84 19.35
N GLN A 285 -10.78 -6.39 18.62
CA GLN A 285 -10.79 -6.59 17.19
C GLN A 285 -10.93 -8.10 17.02
N GLU A 286 -12.00 -8.54 16.37
CA GLU A 286 -12.14 -9.89 15.86
C GLU A 286 -11.08 -10.13 14.80
N VAL A 287 -9.82 -10.14 15.23
CA VAL A 287 -8.68 -10.47 14.37
C VAL A 287 -8.27 -11.86 14.76
N ASP A 288 -8.34 -12.78 13.81
CA ASP A 288 -7.84 -14.12 13.98
C ASP A 288 -6.38 -14.07 14.43
N ARG A 289 -6.04 -14.91 15.41
CA ARG A 289 -4.68 -15.01 15.93
C ARG A 289 -4.04 -16.28 15.39
N LEU A 290 -2.78 -16.15 15.06
CA LEU A 290 -1.93 -17.25 14.62
C LEU A 290 -1.11 -17.78 15.80
N GLU A 291 -0.61 -19.00 15.67
CA GLU A 291 0.37 -19.51 16.61
C GLU A 291 1.74 -18.81 16.41
N PRO A 292 2.57 -18.69 17.46
CA PRO A 292 3.93 -18.17 17.30
C PRO A 292 4.73 -19.06 16.36
N LEU A 293 5.73 -18.47 15.67
CA LEU A 293 6.59 -19.19 14.74
C LEU A 293 7.25 -20.42 15.37
N PHE A 294 7.62 -20.31 16.64
CA PHE A 294 8.18 -21.42 17.43
C PHE A 294 7.55 -21.42 18.81
N LYS A 295 7.15 -22.59 19.30
CA LYS A 295 6.53 -22.75 20.62
C LYS A 295 7.58 -22.76 21.75
N SER A 296 8.84 -22.96 21.42
CA SER A 296 9.94 -22.98 22.38
C SER A 296 11.28 -22.61 21.73
N GLU A 297 12.22 -22.17 22.55
CA GLU A 297 13.60 -21.91 22.11
C GLU A 297 14.28 -23.19 21.57
N GLN A 298 13.91 -24.36 22.09
CA GLN A 298 14.43 -25.63 21.61
C GLN A 298 13.99 -25.96 20.20
N GLU A 299 12.72 -25.68 19.88
CA GLU A 299 12.16 -25.81 18.53
C GLU A 299 12.90 -24.93 17.54
N TYR A 300 13.13 -23.66 17.88
CA TYR A 300 13.93 -22.75 17.08
C TYR A 300 15.36 -23.24 16.87
N LYS A 301 16.03 -23.73 17.93
CA LYS A 301 17.38 -24.30 17.81
C LYS A 301 17.42 -25.54 16.91
N ASN A 302 16.40 -26.38 16.97
CA ASN A 302 16.28 -27.53 16.09
C ASN A 302 16.10 -27.09 14.63
N PHE A 303 15.21 -26.12 14.39
CA PHE A 303 15.01 -25.54 13.08
C PHE A 303 16.32 -24.99 12.48
N VAL A 304 17.05 -24.17 13.23
CA VAL A 304 18.35 -23.63 12.80
C VAL A 304 19.37 -24.73 12.52
N LYS A 305 19.42 -25.75 13.39
CA LYS A 305 20.31 -26.89 13.21
C LYS A 305 20.02 -27.66 11.93
N ASP A 306 18.74 -27.89 11.64
CA ASP A 306 18.34 -28.64 10.44
C ASP A 306 18.63 -27.82 9.16
N HIS A 307 18.35 -26.53 9.16
CA HIS A 307 18.66 -25.64 8.03
C HIS A 307 20.16 -25.51 7.78
N ASN A 308 20.98 -25.49 8.82
CA ASN A 308 22.45 -25.43 8.71
C ASN A 308 23.08 -26.69 8.12
N ARG A 309 22.33 -27.77 7.88
CA ARG A 309 22.82 -28.94 7.13
C ARG A 309 22.86 -28.72 5.62
N HIS A 310 22.08 -27.74 5.14
CA HIS A 310 21.90 -27.41 3.73
C HIS A 310 22.62 -26.12 3.37
N VAL A 311 23.96 -26.13 3.57
CA VAL A 311 24.79 -24.96 3.28
C VAL A 311 25.60 -25.20 1.99
N VAL A 312 25.82 -24.13 1.24
CA VAL A 312 26.69 -24.15 0.06
C VAL A 312 28.15 -24.34 0.52
N LYS A 313 28.86 -25.27 -0.12
CA LYS A 313 30.29 -25.41 0.09
C LYS A 313 30.98 -24.11 -0.30
N ARG A 314 31.82 -23.56 0.57
CA ARG A 314 32.60 -22.35 0.31
C ARG A 314 34.07 -22.67 0.16
N GLY A 315 34.72 -22.02 -0.80
CA GLY A 315 36.17 -21.99 -0.97
C GLY A 315 36.71 -20.59 -0.64
N ASP A 316 38.02 -20.46 -0.65
CA ASP A 316 38.75 -19.21 -0.43
C ASP A 316 39.32 -18.73 -1.78
N LEU A 317 38.76 -17.62 -2.29
CA LEU A 317 39.14 -17.02 -3.57
C LEU A 317 40.63 -16.63 -3.57
N ALA A 318 41.14 -16.09 -2.47
CA ALA A 318 42.52 -15.60 -2.40
C ALA A 318 43.60 -16.69 -2.60
N THR A 319 43.25 -17.92 -2.30
CA THR A 319 44.16 -19.08 -2.41
C THR A 319 43.78 -20.06 -3.53
N TYR A 320 42.70 -19.77 -4.25
CA TYR A 320 42.16 -20.68 -5.26
C TYR A 320 43.07 -20.88 -6.47
N LYS A 321 43.05 -22.07 -7.02
CA LYS A 321 43.80 -22.45 -8.22
C LYS A 321 42.90 -23.23 -9.15
N GLY A 322 42.71 -22.73 -10.38
CA GLY A 322 41.89 -23.41 -11.37
C GLY A 322 40.89 -22.48 -12.04
N ASN A 323 39.94 -23.09 -12.72
CA ASN A 323 38.91 -22.36 -13.47
C ASN A 323 37.78 -21.91 -12.55
N CYS A 324 37.27 -20.72 -12.83
CA CYS A 324 36.12 -20.12 -12.14
C CYS A 324 35.00 -19.82 -13.14
N TYR A 325 33.79 -19.84 -12.64
CA TYR A 325 32.56 -19.56 -13.39
C TYR A 325 31.85 -18.37 -12.74
N LEU A 326 31.59 -17.33 -13.53
CA LEU A 326 30.93 -16.10 -13.06
C LEU A 326 29.45 -16.14 -13.38
N GLY A 327 28.62 -16.05 -12.35
CA GLY A 327 27.17 -15.88 -12.48
C GLY A 327 26.72 -14.51 -12.00
N ILE A 328 25.84 -13.85 -12.75
CA ILE A 328 25.29 -12.54 -12.43
C ILE A 328 23.77 -12.60 -12.54
N ASP A 329 23.07 -12.33 -11.44
CA ASP A 329 21.62 -12.08 -11.45
C ASP A 329 21.36 -10.59 -11.27
N ALA A 330 20.99 -9.93 -12.36
CA ALA A 330 20.61 -8.53 -12.40
C ALA A 330 19.11 -8.37 -12.21
N GLY A 331 18.63 -8.51 -10.97
CA GLY A 331 17.23 -8.41 -10.63
C GLY A 331 16.70 -6.97 -10.67
N SER A 332 15.38 -6.81 -10.56
CA SER A 332 14.70 -5.51 -10.55
C SER A 332 15.04 -4.65 -9.33
N THR A 333 15.31 -5.27 -8.18
CA THR A 333 15.57 -4.59 -6.89
C THR A 333 16.97 -4.83 -6.38
N THR A 334 17.48 -6.03 -6.57
CA THR A 334 18.78 -6.47 -6.05
C THR A 334 19.64 -7.09 -7.15
N THR A 335 20.95 -6.92 -7.01
CA THR A 335 21.92 -7.58 -7.87
C THR A 335 22.69 -8.60 -7.06
N LYS A 336 22.90 -9.80 -7.63
CA LYS A 336 23.70 -10.86 -7.04
C LYS A 336 24.81 -11.21 -8.02
N VAL A 337 26.00 -11.44 -7.47
CA VAL A 337 27.15 -11.94 -8.23
C VAL A 337 27.75 -13.11 -7.48
N ALA A 338 27.98 -14.20 -8.17
CA ALA A 338 28.59 -15.40 -7.62
C ALA A 338 29.78 -15.83 -8.48
N LEU A 339 30.88 -16.20 -7.83
CA LEU A 339 31.99 -16.83 -8.48
C LEU A 339 32.12 -18.25 -7.92
N ALA A 340 31.95 -19.25 -8.77
CA ALA A 340 32.01 -20.65 -8.41
C ALA A 340 33.31 -21.28 -8.93
N GLY A 341 33.89 -22.24 -8.18
CA GLY A 341 34.97 -23.06 -8.60
C GLY A 341 34.54 -24.30 -9.40
N GLU A 342 35.49 -25.14 -9.81
CA GLU A 342 35.25 -26.33 -10.66
C GLU A 342 34.39 -27.40 -9.96
N ASP A 343 34.45 -27.50 -8.63
CA ASP A 343 33.65 -28.46 -7.84
C ASP A 343 32.32 -27.82 -7.33
N GLY A 344 31.93 -26.68 -7.86
CA GLY A 344 30.72 -25.98 -7.48
C GLY A 344 30.80 -25.24 -6.13
N GLU A 345 31.99 -25.13 -5.53
CA GLU A 345 32.20 -24.34 -4.32
C GLU A 345 32.09 -22.86 -4.61
N LEU A 346 31.40 -22.13 -3.71
CA LEU A 346 31.23 -20.68 -3.82
C LEU A 346 32.48 -19.95 -3.33
N LEU A 347 33.23 -19.35 -4.25
CA LEU A 347 34.48 -18.63 -3.97
C LEU A 347 34.23 -17.17 -3.57
N TYR A 348 33.21 -16.56 -4.17
CA TYR A 348 32.79 -15.19 -3.88
C TYR A 348 31.28 -15.07 -4.03
N SER A 349 30.66 -14.23 -3.21
CA SER A 349 29.25 -13.89 -3.32
C SER A 349 28.98 -12.44 -2.97
N TYR A 350 28.22 -11.76 -3.82
CA TYR A 350 27.74 -10.41 -3.62
C TYR A 350 26.22 -10.41 -3.66
N TYR A 351 25.58 -9.70 -2.76
CA TYR A 351 24.14 -9.49 -2.73
C TYR A 351 23.86 -8.08 -2.19
N ASN A 352 23.36 -7.19 -3.03
CA ASN A 352 23.06 -5.84 -2.61
C ASN A 352 21.87 -5.25 -3.37
N ASN A 353 21.27 -4.19 -2.81
CA ASN A 353 20.28 -3.40 -3.52
C ASN A 353 20.96 -2.68 -4.70
N ASN A 354 20.35 -2.72 -5.87
CA ASN A 354 20.91 -2.10 -7.08
C ASN A 354 20.59 -0.61 -7.19
N ASN A 355 19.76 -0.05 -6.30
CA ASN A 355 19.37 1.36 -6.28
C ASN A 355 18.97 1.91 -7.67
N GLY A 356 18.35 1.04 -8.51
CA GLY A 356 17.95 1.36 -9.89
C GLY A 356 19.05 1.22 -10.93
N SER A 357 20.29 0.87 -10.57
CA SER A 357 21.40 0.65 -11.48
C SER A 357 22.07 -0.72 -11.26
N PRO A 358 21.53 -1.79 -11.83
CA PRO A 358 22.12 -3.12 -11.68
C PRO A 358 23.54 -3.20 -12.23
N LEU A 359 23.83 -2.47 -13.32
CA LEU A 359 25.17 -2.45 -13.91
C LEU A 359 26.22 -1.88 -12.94
N HIS A 360 25.89 -0.80 -12.21
CA HIS A 360 26.82 -0.23 -11.22
C HIS A 360 27.13 -1.23 -10.09
N ALA A 361 26.11 -1.92 -9.57
CA ALA A 361 26.28 -2.93 -8.54
C ALA A 361 27.13 -4.13 -9.02
N VAL A 362 26.98 -4.53 -10.30
CA VAL A 362 27.84 -5.56 -10.90
C VAL A 362 29.29 -5.10 -11.00
N VAL A 363 29.52 -3.88 -11.45
CA VAL A 363 30.88 -3.31 -11.56
C VAL A 363 31.58 -3.25 -10.20
N GLU A 364 30.85 -2.85 -9.13
CA GLU A 364 31.39 -2.90 -7.76
C GLU A 364 31.82 -4.32 -7.38
N ALA A 365 30.96 -5.32 -7.58
CA ALA A 365 31.27 -6.72 -7.29
C ALA A 365 32.47 -7.23 -8.09
N LEU A 366 32.59 -6.86 -9.37
CA LEU A 366 33.73 -7.25 -10.20
C LEU A 366 35.04 -6.61 -9.70
N HIS A 367 35.03 -5.37 -9.23
CA HIS A 367 36.20 -4.76 -8.60
C HIS A 367 36.62 -5.49 -7.31
N GLU A 368 35.65 -5.92 -6.51
CA GLU A 368 35.95 -6.72 -5.31
C GLU A 368 36.53 -8.09 -5.66
N ILE A 369 36.06 -8.74 -6.72
CA ILE A 369 36.62 -10.02 -7.22
C ILE A 369 38.05 -9.79 -7.71
N ASP A 370 38.27 -8.76 -8.54
CA ASP A 370 39.62 -8.49 -9.10
C ASP A 370 40.64 -8.19 -8.01
N ALA A 371 40.26 -7.49 -6.96
CA ALA A 371 41.12 -7.17 -5.84
C ALA A 371 41.55 -8.40 -5.02
N GLN A 372 40.79 -9.51 -5.04
CA GLN A 372 41.01 -10.71 -4.25
C GLN A 372 41.51 -11.89 -5.12
N MET A 373 41.30 -11.85 -6.43
CA MET A 373 41.54 -12.97 -7.32
C MET A 373 43.03 -13.19 -7.57
N PRO A 374 43.59 -14.38 -7.24
CA PRO A 374 44.98 -14.66 -7.48
C PRO A 374 45.23 -14.96 -8.97
N LYS A 375 46.47 -14.78 -9.42
CA LYS A 375 46.89 -15.13 -10.80
C LYS A 375 46.74 -16.62 -11.15
N THR A 376 46.55 -17.48 -10.16
CA THR A 376 46.35 -18.93 -10.32
C THR A 376 44.87 -19.29 -10.60
N ALA A 377 43.96 -18.35 -10.46
CA ALA A 377 42.54 -18.51 -10.77
C ALA A 377 42.20 -17.81 -12.09
N LYS A 378 41.27 -18.37 -12.86
CA LYS A 378 40.88 -17.81 -14.16
C LYS A 378 39.36 -17.96 -14.36
N ILE A 379 38.65 -16.87 -14.64
CA ILE A 379 37.25 -16.92 -15.07
C ILE A 379 37.24 -17.43 -16.52
N VAL A 380 36.62 -18.58 -16.75
CA VAL A 380 36.57 -19.25 -18.05
C VAL A 380 35.23 -19.21 -18.72
N SER A 381 34.19 -18.90 -17.95
CA SER A 381 32.82 -18.69 -18.47
C SER A 381 32.02 -17.75 -17.59
N SER A 382 31.12 -17.03 -18.20
CA SER A 382 30.27 -16.01 -17.56
C SER A 382 28.84 -16.07 -18.08
N CYS A 383 27.88 -15.93 -17.17
CA CYS A 383 26.46 -15.94 -17.52
C CYS A 383 25.70 -14.87 -16.72
N SER A 384 24.75 -14.20 -17.37
CA SER A 384 23.81 -13.32 -16.71
C SER A 384 22.39 -13.83 -16.78
N THR A 385 21.58 -13.47 -15.78
CA THR A 385 20.13 -13.72 -15.69
C THR A 385 19.42 -12.55 -15.01
N GLY A 386 18.10 -12.64 -14.89
CA GLY A 386 17.28 -11.62 -14.27
C GLY A 386 16.83 -10.55 -15.22
N TYR A 387 16.12 -9.54 -14.70
CA TYR A 387 15.51 -8.44 -15.48
C TYR A 387 16.53 -7.63 -16.31
N GLY A 388 17.73 -7.44 -15.77
CA GLY A 388 18.84 -6.71 -16.43
C GLY A 388 19.77 -7.59 -17.26
N GLU A 389 19.44 -8.86 -17.51
CA GLU A 389 20.28 -9.84 -18.18
C GLU A 389 20.89 -9.32 -19.48
N HIS A 390 20.06 -8.82 -20.40
CA HIS A 390 20.54 -8.33 -21.69
C HIS A 390 21.46 -7.10 -21.58
N LEU A 391 21.12 -6.17 -20.65
CA LEU A 391 21.94 -4.98 -20.41
C LEU A 391 23.33 -5.35 -19.91
N VAL A 392 23.39 -6.19 -18.87
CA VAL A 392 24.64 -6.60 -18.23
C VAL A 392 25.47 -7.46 -19.18
N LYS A 393 24.85 -8.41 -19.89
CA LYS A 393 25.50 -9.20 -20.92
C LYS A 393 26.18 -8.37 -21.99
N ALA A 394 25.44 -7.39 -22.54
CA ALA A 394 25.95 -6.51 -23.59
C ALA A 394 27.07 -5.57 -23.08
N ALA A 395 26.86 -4.96 -21.89
CA ALA A 395 27.83 -4.02 -21.33
C ALA A 395 29.16 -4.66 -20.96
N LEU A 396 29.14 -5.90 -20.47
CA LEU A 396 30.32 -6.62 -19.98
C LEU A 396 30.82 -7.70 -20.96
N ASN A 397 30.16 -7.87 -22.09
CA ASN A 397 30.48 -8.88 -23.10
C ASN A 397 30.54 -10.29 -22.52
N LEU A 398 29.51 -10.67 -21.73
CA LEU A 398 29.43 -11.98 -21.10
C LEU A 398 29.14 -13.08 -22.14
N ASP A 399 29.58 -14.31 -21.86
CA ASP A 399 29.45 -15.45 -22.77
C ASP A 399 27.98 -15.84 -22.99
N PHE A 400 27.18 -15.90 -21.94
CA PHE A 400 25.81 -16.38 -21.98
C PHE A 400 24.84 -15.44 -21.28
N GLY A 401 23.56 -15.52 -21.67
CA GLY A 401 22.40 -15.04 -20.92
C GLY A 401 21.42 -16.20 -20.80
N GLU A 402 20.82 -16.36 -19.63
CA GLU A 402 19.88 -17.45 -19.39
C GLU A 402 18.60 -16.91 -18.75
N VAL A 403 17.49 -17.55 -19.09
CA VAL A 403 16.19 -17.24 -18.47
C VAL A 403 16.24 -17.59 -16.98
N GLU A 404 15.77 -16.69 -16.14
CA GLU A 404 15.83 -16.81 -14.68
C GLU A 404 15.24 -18.13 -14.15
N THR A 405 14.10 -18.56 -14.68
CA THR A 405 13.45 -19.84 -14.32
C THR A 405 14.36 -21.04 -14.57
N ILE A 406 15.11 -21.03 -15.69
CA ILE A 406 16.03 -22.11 -16.04
C ILE A 406 17.28 -22.06 -15.16
N ALA A 407 17.79 -20.85 -14.88
CA ALA A 407 18.92 -20.66 -13.97
C ALA A 407 18.58 -21.18 -12.55
N HIS A 408 17.39 -20.88 -12.03
CA HIS A 408 16.89 -21.43 -10.75
C HIS A 408 16.81 -22.96 -10.77
N TYR A 409 16.28 -23.54 -11.85
CA TYR A 409 16.18 -24.99 -11.97
C TYR A 409 17.56 -25.67 -11.96
N TYR A 410 18.52 -25.18 -12.74
CA TYR A 410 19.87 -25.75 -12.76
C TYR A 410 20.56 -25.67 -11.40
N ALA A 411 20.42 -24.54 -10.72
CA ALA A 411 20.98 -24.38 -9.37
C ALA A 411 20.32 -25.33 -8.36
N ALA A 412 18.99 -25.44 -8.38
CA ALA A 412 18.27 -26.35 -7.48
C ALA A 412 18.65 -27.83 -7.75
N ALA A 413 18.69 -28.24 -9.01
CA ALA A 413 19.03 -29.61 -9.41
C ALA A 413 20.51 -29.96 -9.11
N PHE A 414 21.39 -28.96 -9.06
CA PHE A 414 22.77 -29.18 -8.63
C PHE A 414 22.85 -29.60 -7.15
N PHE A 415 22.01 -29.05 -6.29
CA PHE A 415 21.98 -29.40 -4.86
C PHE A 415 21.06 -30.59 -4.56
N ASP A 416 19.95 -30.71 -5.27
CA ASP A 416 18.96 -31.77 -5.16
C ASP A 416 18.50 -32.22 -6.55
N PRO A 417 19.14 -33.27 -7.12
CA PRO A 417 18.79 -33.79 -8.44
C PRO A 417 17.34 -34.28 -8.57
N ASP A 418 16.70 -34.61 -7.46
CA ASP A 418 15.33 -35.10 -7.39
C ASP A 418 14.30 -33.97 -7.13
N VAL A 419 14.70 -32.67 -7.22
CA VAL A 419 13.82 -31.52 -7.02
C VAL A 419 12.63 -31.59 -7.99
N ASP A 420 11.42 -31.49 -7.47
CA ASP A 420 10.18 -31.51 -8.23
C ASP A 420 9.36 -30.20 -8.14
N CYS A 421 9.69 -29.33 -7.18
CA CYS A 421 9.05 -28.04 -7.01
C CYS A 421 10.02 -26.99 -6.45
N ILE A 422 10.04 -25.80 -7.06
CA ILE A 422 10.81 -24.65 -6.60
C ILE A 422 9.83 -23.51 -6.32
N LEU A 423 9.88 -22.96 -5.10
CA LEU A 423 9.22 -21.71 -4.72
C LEU A 423 10.26 -20.60 -4.70
N ASP A 424 10.26 -19.77 -5.71
CA ASP A 424 11.10 -18.58 -5.80
C ASP A 424 10.31 -17.37 -5.37
N ILE A 425 10.81 -16.62 -4.37
CA ILE A 425 10.21 -15.39 -3.86
C ILE A 425 11.23 -14.28 -4.04
N GLY A 426 11.04 -13.49 -5.08
CA GLY A 426 11.87 -12.37 -5.44
C GLY A 426 11.50 -11.07 -4.72
N GLY A 427 12.08 -9.95 -5.17
CA GLY A 427 11.79 -8.62 -4.66
C GLY A 427 10.40 -8.13 -5.02
N GLN A 428 9.93 -8.42 -6.23
CA GLN A 428 8.66 -7.94 -6.79
C GLN A 428 7.79 -9.03 -7.40
N ASP A 429 8.35 -10.19 -7.68
CA ASP A 429 7.66 -11.34 -8.27
C ASP A 429 7.89 -12.62 -7.45
N MET A 430 7.01 -13.56 -7.64
CA MET A 430 7.08 -14.92 -7.10
C MET A 430 6.84 -15.91 -8.22
N LYS A 431 7.52 -17.04 -8.15
CA LYS A 431 7.36 -18.15 -9.09
C LYS A 431 7.19 -19.47 -8.33
N CYS A 432 6.25 -20.29 -8.79
CA CYS A 432 6.15 -21.69 -8.45
C CYS A 432 6.55 -22.48 -9.70
N ILE A 433 7.71 -23.11 -9.67
CA ILE A 433 8.26 -23.86 -10.81
C ILE A 433 8.09 -25.33 -10.51
N ARG A 434 7.34 -26.05 -11.32
CA ARG A 434 7.16 -27.51 -11.21
C ARG A 434 8.09 -28.22 -12.18
N ILE A 435 8.79 -29.20 -11.66
CA ILE A 435 9.70 -30.04 -12.44
C ILE A 435 9.10 -31.45 -12.55
N LYS A 436 9.20 -32.02 -13.74
CA LYS A 436 8.76 -33.38 -14.00
C LYS A 436 9.74 -34.07 -14.95
N ASN A 437 10.24 -35.23 -14.54
CA ASN A 437 11.25 -36.00 -15.31
C ASN A 437 12.50 -35.16 -15.68
N GLY A 438 12.96 -34.31 -14.76
CA GLY A 438 14.14 -33.48 -15.00
C GLY A 438 13.93 -32.32 -15.98
N VAL A 439 12.69 -31.89 -16.21
CA VAL A 439 12.34 -30.77 -17.10
C VAL A 439 11.34 -29.86 -16.39
N VAL A 440 11.44 -28.55 -16.62
CA VAL A 440 10.43 -27.59 -16.16
C VAL A 440 9.11 -27.86 -16.91
N ASP A 441 8.09 -28.31 -16.17
CA ASP A 441 6.77 -28.71 -16.69
C ASP A 441 5.78 -27.54 -16.65
N ASP A 442 5.76 -26.77 -15.57
CA ASP A 442 4.84 -25.66 -15.36
C ASP A 442 5.50 -24.54 -14.54
N VAL A 443 5.14 -23.29 -14.85
CA VAL A 443 5.58 -22.09 -14.14
C VAL A 443 4.41 -21.20 -13.85
N GLN A 444 4.09 -21.02 -12.60
CA GLN A 444 3.07 -20.08 -12.14
C GLN A 444 3.72 -18.83 -11.58
N LEU A 445 3.25 -17.68 -12.04
CA LEU A 445 3.75 -16.36 -11.70
C LEU A 445 2.64 -15.52 -11.03
N ASN A 446 3.02 -14.62 -10.13
CA ASN A 446 2.11 -13.56 -9.69
C ASN A 446 2.11 -12.42 -10.70
N GLU A 447 1.17 -12.41 -11.64
CA GLU A 447 1.21 -11.51 -12.80
C GLU A 447 0.88 -10.03 -12.50
N ALA A 448 0.12 -9.75 -11.45
CA ALA A 448 -0.45 -8.41 -11.21
C ALA A 448 -0.27 -7.87 -9.80
N CYS A 449 0.35 -8.61 -8.90
CA CYS A 449 0.44 -8.22 -7.49
C CYS A 449 1.75 -8.70 -6.86
N SER A 450 2.47 -7.79 -6.21
CA SER A 450 3.69 -8.12 -5.47
C SER A 450 3.46 -8.48 -3.99
N SER A 451 2.20 -8.68 -3.58
CA SER A 451 1.88 -9.21 -2.25
C SER A 451 2.63 -10.51 -1.99
N GLY A 452 3.30 -10.60 -0.84
CA GLY A 452 4.12 -11.75 -0.49
C GLY A 452 5.55 -11.71 -1.02
N CYS A 453 5.94 -10.72 -1.83
CA CYS A 453 7.31 -10.55 -2.30
C CYS A 453 8.18 -9.75 -1.30
N GLY A 454 9.48 -9.71 -1.54
CA GLY A 454 10.45 -9.05 -0.65
C GLY A 454 10.20 -7.56 -0.45
N SER A 455 9.72 -6.83 -1.47
CA SER A 455 9.36 -5.42 -1.37
C SER A 455 8.23 -5.16 -0.37
N PHE A 456 7.32 -6.11 -0.19
CA PHE A 456 6.29 -6.08 0.85
C PHE A 456 6.92 -6.06 2.24
N ILE A 457 7.77 -7.03 2.54
CA ILE A 457 8.46 -7.13 3.84
C ILE A 457 9.32 -5.87 4.08
N ALA A 458 10.03 -5.40 3.07
CA ALA A 458 10.86 -4.20 3.15
C ALA A 458 10.03 -2.94 3.49
N THR A 459 8.83 -2.80 2.89
CA THR A 459 7.93 -1.68 3.17
C THR A 459 7.43 -1.71 4.61
N PHE A 460 7.02 -2.87 5.12
CA PHE A 460 6.58 -3.02 6.51
C PHE A 460 7.71 -2.79 7.51
N ALA A 461 8.86 -3.39 7.30
CA ALA A 461 10.03 -3.18 8.14
C ALA A 461 10.35 -1.67 8.25
N LYS A 462 10.39 -0.96 7.12
CA LYS A 462 10.65 0.47 7.06
C LYS A 462 9.58 1.29 7.79
N SER A 463 8.30 0.94 7.65
CA SER A 463 7.19 1.64 8.33
C SER A 463 7.26 1.51 9.86
N LEU A 464 7.90 0.45 10.34
CA LEU A 464 8.14 0.18 11.76
C LEU A 464 9.56 0.60 12.23
N ASN A 465 10.30 1.33 11.39
CA ASN A 465 11.69 1.77 11.66
C ASN A 465 12.69 0.62 11.89
N HIS A 466 12.52 -0.49 11.17
CA HIS A 466 13.43 -1.62 11.21
C HIS A 466 14.08 -1.88 9.84
N SER A 467 15.28 -2.42 9.84
CA SER A 467 15.81 -3.16 8.69
C SER A 467 15.05 -4.48 8.51
N VAL A 468 15.11 -5.08 7.33
CA VAL A 468 14.45 -6.38 7.07
C VAL A 468 14.98 -7.46 8.02
N GLN A 469 16.28 -7.46 8.30
CA GLN A 469 16.91 -8.39 9.22
C GLN A 469 16.47 -8.22 10.68
N GLU A 470 16.30 -6.96 11.13
CA GLU A 470 15.76 -6.66 12.46
C GLU A 470 14.29 -7.04 12.55
N PHE A 471 13.51 -6.77 11.50
CA PHE A 471 12.10 -7.12 11.44
C PHE A 471 11.89 -8.64 11.54
N ALA A 472 12.74 -9.44 10.87
CA ALA A 472 12.74 -10.89 11.01
C ALA A 472 13.02 -11.34 12.46
N LYS A 473 13.97 -10.69 13.15
CA LYS A 473 14.24 -10.97 14.57
C LYS A 473 13.08 -10.62 15.48
N VAL A 474 12.39 -9.50 15.22
CA VAL A 474 11.18 -9.10 15.96
C VAL A 474 10.10 -10.15 15.81
N ALA A 475 9.90 -10.72 14.62
CA ALA A 475 8.91 -11.76 14.36
C ALA A 475 9.12 -13.01 15.26
N LEU A 476 10.36 -13.35 15.62
CA LEU A 476 10.64 -14.46 16.54
C LEU A 476 10.15 -14.25 17.97
N THR A 477 9.89 -13.00 18.37
CA THR A 477 9.42 -12.67 19.72
C THR A 477 7.90 -12.64 19.86
N ALA A 478 7.18 -12.75 18.74
CA ALA A 478 5.72 -12.67 18.74
C ALA A 478 5.10 -13.90 19.41
N GLN A 479 4.37 -13.67 20.50
CA GLN A 479 3.66 -14.72 21.24
C GLN A 479 2.23 -14.94 20.73
N ASN A 480 1.66 -13.94 20.10
CA ASN A 480 0.24 -13.91 19.71
C ASN A 480 0.06 -13.16 18.38
N PRO A 481 0.68 -13.67 17.28
CA PRO A 481 0.66 -12.99 16.00
C PRO A 481 -0.76 -12.77 15.49
N ILE A 482 -0.98 -11.66 14.80
CA ILE A 482 -2.25 -11.33 14.17
C ILE A 482 -2.26 -11.93 12.77
N ASP A 483 -3.38 -12.56 12.39
CA ASP A 483 -3.62 -12.91 10.98
C ASP A 483 -3.98 -11.64 10.19
N LEU A 484 -3.07 -11.20 9.35
CA LEU A 484 -3.28 -10.05 8.46
C LEU A 484 -4.10 -10.41 7.22
N GLY A 485 -4.39 -11.70 7.02
CA GLY A 485 -5.09 -12.21 5.84
C GLY A 485 -4.24 -12.17 4.58
N SER A 486 -4.90 -12.36 3.44
CA SER A 486 -4.27 -12.44 2.10
C SER A 486 -4.59 -11.23 1.21
N ARG A 487 -4.90 -10.07 1.79
CA ARG A 487 -5.23 -8.86 1.04
C ARG A 487 -3.99 -8.12 0.56
N CYS A 488 -4.21 -7.10 -0.27
CA CYS A 488 -3.14 -6.17 -0.67
C CYS A 488 -2.43 -5.57 0.55
N THR A 489 -1.11 -5.46 0.46
CA THR A 489 -0.24 -4.91 1.52
C THR A 489 -0.66 -3.54 2.01
N VAL A 490 -1.20 -2.70 1.12
CA VAL A 490 -1.67 -1.36 1.47
C VAL A 490 -2.78 -1.43 2.51
N PHE A 491 -3.66 -2.43 2.43
CA PHE A 491 -4.73 -2.62 3.41
C PHE A 491 -4.27 -3.24 4.73
N MET A 492 -3.06 -3.77 4.80
CA MET A 492 -2.55 -4.36 6.04
C MET A 492 -2.06 -3.31 7.04
N ASN A 493 -1.74 -2.10 6.57
CA ASN A 493 -1.33 -0.98 7.45
C ASN A 493 -2.45 -0.49 8.38
N SER A 494 -3.70 -0.83 8.09
CA SER A 494 -4.87 -0.46 8.90
C SER A 494 -5.28 -1.53 9.92
N LYS A 495 -4.61 -2.66 9.94
CA LYS A 495 -4.78 -3.72 10.95
C LYS A 495 -3.62 -3.70 11.93
#